data_891bc905fc544073828891e927c30ab1
#
_entry.id   891bc905fc544073828891e927c30ab1
#
_cell.length_a   1.000
_cell.length_b   1.000
_cell.length_c   1.000
_cell.angle_alpha   90.00
_cell.angle_beta   90.00
_cell.angle_gamma   90.00
#
_symmetry.space_group_name_H-M   'P 1'
#
loop_
_entity.id
_entity.type
_entity.pdbx_description
1 polymer ?
#
loop_
_entity_poly.entity_id
_entity_poly.type
_entity_poly.pdbx_seq_one_letter_code
_entity_poly.pdbx_strand_id
1 'polypeptide(L)'
;MKNKSLAIIIIQSILIIGLLWLIIYLSKDKIFKDNLIDDNTGIEYLNSQSIENGIISMSDSLIKNSGITIQPISKSKKQPLYSSYGYVINLKDLINFKTKFSNLNFEFNQLNKQIEEENKHFKKLKALNEDNKNIADSVIHSKEIDINKLKNNLKILKNNKRNLLNIVEHEWGDVFKKLLINPNKSPLKNIFNSDARLLKITITNDQIKKSIPLELEVFSLNQPGIKFTANFISEAPIGDLNIQGKSYYYLALNSNLMIDSKINSFAKLTEENATEKFFIPGSAIIWNNGQAWIYKETKKNEFLRQAIFNMEEVKDGWIVEFKNEPPELIVTNGAQLLLSEEYKHLIKNENED
;
A
#
# COMPACT_ATOMS: atom_id res chain seq x y z
N MET A 1 -23.94 39.96 -56.37
CA MET A 1 -23.31 40.62 -55.20
C MET A 1 -22.37 39.71 -54.39
N LYS A 2 -22.45 38.39 -54.46
CA LYS A 2 -21.62 37.42 -53.68
C LYS A 2 -20.12 37.42 -54.03
N ASN A 3 -19.74 37.71 -55.27
CA ASN A 3 -18.33 37.63 -55.71
C ASN A 3 -17.46 38.84 -55.28
N LYS A 4 -18.09 39.99 -54.95
CA LYS A 4 -17.32 41.18 -54.49
C LYS A 4 -16.93 41.07 -53.02
N SER A 5 -17.76 40.46 -52.17
CA SER A 5 -17.44 40.23 -50.75
C SER A 5 -16.33 39.17 -50.57
N LEU A 6 -16.31 38.14 -51.43
CA LEU A 6 -15.26 37.12 -51.37
C LEU A 6 -13.89 37.68 -51.78
N ALA A 7 -13.88 38.55 -52.79
CA ALA A 7 -12.63 39.24 -53.21
C ALA A 7 -12.07 40.16 -52.10
N ILE A 8 -12.94 40.85 -51.37
CA ILE A 8 -12.53 41.71 -50.23
C ILE A 8 -11.92 40.89 -49.11
N ILE A 9 -12.51 39.74 -48.77
CA ILE A 9 -12.00 38.84 -47.72
C ILE A 9 -10.62 38.30 -48.12
N ILE A 10 -10.42 37.89 -49.36
CA ILE A 10 -9.12 37.41 -49.85
C ILE A 10 -8.05 38.51 -49.80
N ILE A 11 -8.39 39.74 -50.20
CA ILE A 11 -7.45 40.88 -50.12
C ILE A 11 -7.08 41.20 -48.68
N GLN A 12 -8.05 41.18 -47.74
CA GLN A 12 -7.77 41.36 -46.33
C GLN A 12 -6.88 40.27 -45.72
N SER A 13 -7.10 38.99 -46.10
CA SER A 13 -6.25 37.89 -45.64
C SER A 13 -4.82 38.01 -46.13
N ILE A 14 -4.61 38.40 -47.36
CA ILE A 14 -3.26 38.64 -47.93
C ILE A 14 -2.57 39.80 -47.22
N LEU A 15 -3.31 40.86 -46.90
CA LEU A 15 -2.78 42.05 -46.21
C LEU A 15 -2.37 41.72 -44.78
N ILE A 16 -3.14 40.87 -44.06
CA ILE A 16 -2.82 40.38 -42.70
C ILE A 16 -1.56 39.50 -42.73
N ILE A 17 -1.45 38.60 -43.70
CA ILE A 17 -0.27 37.75 -43.86
C ILE A 17 0.97 38.59 -44.17
N GLY A 18 0.83 39.61 -45.04
CA GLY A 18 1.90 40.54 -45.35
C GLY A 18 2.37 41.37 -44.12
N LEU A 19 1.43 41.81 -43.28
CA LEU A 19 1.73 42.49 -42.03
C LEU A 19 2.44 41.60 -41.02
N LEU A 20 2.04 40.34 -40.89
CA LEU A 20 2.72 39.37 -40.04
C LEU A 20 4.16 39.10 -40.53
N TRP A 21 4.37 38.96 -41.82
CA TRP A 21 5.70 38.82 -42.37
C TRP A 21 6.57 40.08 -42.20
N LEU A 22 5.98 41.27 -42.28
CA LEU A 22 6.68 42.52 -42.05
C LEU A 22 7.08 42.65 -40.55
N ILE A 23 6.23 42.23 -39.61
CA ILE A 23 6.53 42.21 -38.15
C ILE A 23 7.68 41.22 -37.91
N ILE A 24 7.66 40.03 -38.49
CA ILE A 24 8.73 39.04 -38.35
C ILE A 24 10.04 39.58 -38.95
N TYR A 25 9.97 40.23 -40.11
CA TYR A 25 11.14 40.81 -40.76
C TYR A 25 11.77 41.96 -39.96
N LEU A 26 10.95 42.87 -39.41
CA LEU A 26 11.41 43.97 -38.55
C LEU A 26 11.85 43.50 -37.14
N SER A 27 11.31 42.38 -36.68
CA SER A 27 11.69 41.75 -35.40
C SER A 27 13.01 40.98 -35.51
N LYS A 28 13.39 40.53 -36.70
CA LYS A 28 14.62 39.77 -36.97
C LYS A 28 15.88 40.50 -36.51
N ASP A 29 15.94 41.82 -36.74
CA ASP A 29 17.10 42.63 -36.34
C ASP A 29 17.17 42.94 -34.86
N LYS A 30 16.03 42.83 -34.10
CA LYS A 30 16.02 42.98 -32.65
C LYS A 30 16.29 41.67 -31.91
N ILE A 31 15.78 40.54 -32.43
CA ILE A 31 15.96 39.23 -31.78
C ILE A 31 17.37 38.68 -32.01
N PHE A 32 18.03 39.04 -33.14
CA PHE A 32 19.41 38.61 -33.43
C PHE A 32 20.50 39.56 -32.96
N LYS A 33 20.18 40.82 -32.57
CA LYS A 33 21.16 41.76 -32.02
C LYS A 33 21.40 41.60 -30.50
N ASP A 34 20.43 41.06 -29.77
CA ASP A 34 20.61 40.80 -28.33
C ASP A 34 21.37 39.50 -27.98
N ASN A 35 21.77 38.71 -28.99
CA ASN A 35 22.57 37.49 -28.78
C ASN A 35 24.01 37.56 -29.32
N LEU A 36 24.47 38.74 -29.81
CA LEU A 36 25.87 39.04 -29.95
C LEU A 36 26.27 39.90 -28.74
N ILE A 37 26.46 39.28 -27.63
CA ILE A 37 27.25 39.85 -26.53
C ILE A 37 28.63 40.07 -27.10
N ASP A 38 28.98 41.36 -27.22
CA ASP A 38 30.29 41.84 -27.61
C ASP A 38 31.33 41.22 -26.69
N ASP A 39 32.19 40.36 -27.24
CA ASP A 39 33.19 39.55 -26.56
C ASP A 39 34.35 40.41 -26.04
N ASN A 40 34.16 41.73 -25.81
CA ASN A 40 35.20 42.66 -25.35
C ASN A 40 34.88 43.43 -24.07
N THR A 41 33.89 43.03 -23.27
CA THR A 41 33.93 43.39 -21.83
C THR A 41 34.54 42.22 -21.10
N GLY A 42 35.80 42.40 -20.73
CA GLY A 42 36.59 41.46 -19.89
C GLY A 42 35.92 41.17 -18.55
N ILE A 43 34.88 40.39 -18.59
CA ILE A 43 34.52 39.55 -17.44
C ILE A 43 35.46 38.36 -17.59
N GLU A 44 36.56 38.38 -16.86
CA GLU A 44 37.32 37.20 -16.52
C GLU A 44 36.29 36.16 -16.03
N TYR A 45 35.79 35.30 -16.92
CA TYR A 45 35.34 34.00 -16.52
C TYR A 45 36.56 33.32 -15.92
N LEU A 46 36.70 33.53 -14.61
CA LEU A 46 37.60 32.75 -13.82
C LEU A 46 37.33 31.30 -14.17
N ASN A 47 38.30 30.69 -14.84
CA ASN A 47 38.38 29.26 -15.12
C ASN A 47 38.46 28.50 -13.77
N SER A 48 37.37 28.51 -13.02
CA SER A 48 37.29 27.90 -11.69
C SER A 48 36.43 26.63 -11.66
N GLN A 49 36.14 26.12 -12.86
CA GLN A 49 35.48 24.82 -13.03
C GLN A 49 36.42 23.88 -13.79
N SER A 50 36.72 22.76 -13.15
CA SER A 50 37.43 21.64 -13.78
C SER A 50 36.61 20.38 -13.54
N ILE A 51 36.49 19.51 -14.54
CA ILE A 51 35.96 18.17 -14.38
C ILE A 51 37.11 17.21 -14.65
N GLU A 52 37.56 16.56 -13.60
CA GLU A 52 38.52 15.50 -13.67
C GLU A 52 37.89 14.24 -13.10
N ASN A 53 37.82 13.17 -13.89
CA ASN A 53 37.20 11.89 -13.49
C ASN A 53 35.74 11.98 -13.04
N GLY A 54 34.93 12.89 -13.64
CA GLY A 54 33.50 13.07 -13.30
C GLY A 54 33.27 13.89 -12.01
N ILE A 55 34.33 14.50 -11.46
CA ILE A 55 34.25 15.41 -10.32
C ILE A 55 34.13 16.85 -10.83
N ILE A 56 33.09 17.55 -10.40
CA ILE A 56 32.84 18.95 -10.72
C ILE A 56 33.44 19.80 -9.61
N SER A 57 34.43 20.63 -9.95
CA SER A 57 35.00 21.60 -8.99
C SER A 57 34.46 23.00 -9.28
N MET A 58 33.98 23.70 -8.25
CA MET A 58 33.37 25.02 -8.34
C MET A 58 33.99 25.97 -7.29
N SER A 59 34.08 27.27 -7.65
CA SER A 59 34.51 28.28 -6.67
C SER A 59 33.41 28.61 -5.66
N ASP A 60 33.80 29.06 -4.44
CA ASP A 60 32.88 29.49 -3.38
C ASP A 60 31.90 30.59 -3.90
N SER A 61 32.41 31.51 -4.72
CA SER A 61 31.58 32.58 -5.31
C SER A 61 30.52 32.05 -6.27
N LEU A 62 30.85 31.04 -7.06
CA LEU A 62 29.94 30.44 -8.02
C LEU A 62 28.86 29.61 -7.32
N ILE A 63 29.24 28.81 -6.32
CA ILE A 63 28.29 28.04 -5.49
C ILE A 63 27.26 28.95 -4.86
N LYS A 64 27.70 30.07 -4.27
CA LYS A 64 26.83 31.02 -3.62
C LYS A 64 25.88 31.72 -4.62
N ASN A 65 26.42 32.15 -5.77
CA ASN A 65 25.63 32.84 -6.80
C ASN A 65 24.66 31.92 -7.51
N SER A 66 24.97 30.64 -7.61
CA SER A 66 24.12 29.62 -8.22
C SER A 66 23.06 29.06 -7.27
N GLY A 67 23.02 29.49 -6.01
CA GLY A 67 22.06 29.02 -5.02
C GLY A 67 22.22 27.56 -4.63
N ILE A 68 23.42 26.98 -4.84
CA ILE A 68 23.73 25.61 -4.43
C ILE A 68 23.81 25.55 -2.92
N THR A 69 23.04 24.63 -2.33
CA THR A 69 23.05 24.42 -0.88
C THR A 69 23.51 23.00 -0.57
N ILE A 70 24.48 22.89 0.33
CA ILE A 70 25.08 21.64 0.76
C ILE A 70 24.67 21.39 2.21
N GLN A 71 24.24 20.19 2.53
CA GLN A 71 23.84 19.83 3.89
C GLN A 71 24.33 18.41 4.24
N PRO A 72 24.58 18.15 5.52
CA PRO A 72 24.89 16.80 5.96
C PRO A 72 23.69 15.88 5.74
N ILE A 73 23.96 14.65 5.30
CA ILE A 73 22.91 13.66 5.16
C ILE A 73 22.42 13.25 6.54
N SER A 74 21.12 13.21 6.72
CA SER A 74 20.53 12.83 8.00
C SER A 74 20.13 11.37 8.02
N LYS A 75 20.48 10.64 9.09
CA LYS A 75 19.93 9.31 9.35
C LYS A 75 18.41 9.44 9.47
N SER A 76 17.69 8.66 8.70
CA SER A 76 16.24 8.70 8.72
C SER A 76 15.73 8.12 10.03
N LYS A 77 15.09 8.95 10.85
CA LYS A 77 14.17 8.50 11.91
C LYS A 77 12.76 8.26 11.36
N LYS A 78 12.50 8.66 10.11
CA LYS A 78 11.21 8.48 9.48
C LYS A 78 11.14 7.05 8.96
N GLN A 79 10.23 6.30 9.51
CA GLN A 79 9.83 5.02 8.94
C GLN A 79 9.02 5.30 7.66
N PRO A 80 9.22 4.53 6.60
CA PRO A 80 8.39 4.66 5.41
C PRO A 80 6.93 4.49 5.80
N LEU A 81 6.09 5.45 5.37
CA LEU A 81 4.65 5.38 5.54
C LEU A 81 4.07 4.72 4.29
N TYR A 82 3.71 3.46 4.41
CA TYR A 82 2.99 2.79 3.33
C TYR A 82 1.51 3.15 3.42
N SER A 83 0.98 3.77 2.37
CA SER A 83 -0.45 3.96 2.24
C SER A 83 -1.08 2.69 1.67
N SER A 84 -2.16 2.24 2.28
CA SER A 84 -2.97 1.15 1.78
C SER A 84 -4.45 1.50 1.89
N TYR A 85 -5.27 0.78 1.15
CA TYR A 85 -6.68 1.08 1.00
C TYR A 85 -7.51 -0.10 1.44
N GLY A 86 -8.72 0.18 1.89
CA GLY A 86 -9.61 -0.86 2.31
C GLY A 86 -11.02 -0.35 2.59
N TYR A 87 -11.80 -1.15 3.27
CA TYR A 87 -13.16 -0.82 3.68
C TYR A 87 -13.53 -1.49 5.00
N VAL A 88 -14.53 -0.91 5.66
CA VAL A 88 -15.14 -1.46 6.86
C VAL A 88 -16.11 -2.56 6.46
N ILE A 89 -15.88 -3.77 6.94
CA ILE A 89 -16.69 -4.94 6.58
C ILE A 89 -18.04 -4.93 7.27
N ASN A 90 -19.08 -5.26 6.51
CA ASN A 90 -20.39 -5.62 7.05
C ASN A 90 -20.37 -7.04 7.60
N LEU A 91 -20.62 -7.19 8.88
CA LEU A 91 -20.56 -8.49 9.56
C LEU A 91 -21.82 -9.35 9.39
N LYS A 92 -22.79 -8.92 8.61
CA LYS A 92 -24.10 -9.61 8.44
C LYS A 92 -23.93 -11.10 8.13
N ASP A 93 -23.06 -11.45 7.19
CA ASP A 93 -22.85 -12.84 6.80
C ASP A 93 -22.15 -13.64 7.89
N LEU A 94 -21.17 -13.05 8.56
CA LEU A 94 -20.49 -13.69 9.70
C LEU A 94 -21.48 -13.92 10.88
N ILE A 95 -22.40 -12.98 11.14
CA ILE A 95 -23.46 -13.12 12.13
C ILE A 95 -24.41 -14.26 11.73
N ASN A 96 -24.77 -14.36 10.46
CA ASN A 96 -25.60 -15.44 9.94
C ASN A 96 -24.92 -16.81 10.13
N PHE A 97 -23.63 -16.92 9.84
CA PHE A 97 -22.84 -18.13 10.10
C PHE A 97 -22.81 -18.49 11.59
N LYS A 98 -22.59 -17.50 12.46
CA LYS A 98 -22.62 -17.68 13.91
C LYS A 98 -23.95 -18.25 14.39
N THR A 99 -25.06 -17.66 13.93
CA THR A 99 -26.41 -18.11 14.29
C THR A 99 -26.69 -19.53 13.80
N LYS A 100 -26.38 -19.84 12.55
CA LYS A 100 -26.49 -21.20 11.98
C LYS A 100 -25.66 -22.22 12.77
N PHE A 101 -24.41 -21.88 13.10
CA PHE A 101 -23.55 -22.77 13.89
C PHE A 101 -24.08 -23.00 15.29
N SER A 102 -24.59 -21.95 15.94
CA SER A 102 -25.22 -22.06 17.27
C SER A 102 -26.44 -22.98 17.27
N ASN A 103 -27.32 -22.85 16.27
CA ASN A 103 -28.49 -23.70 16.11
C ASN A 103 -28.12 -25.17 15.89
N LEU A 104 -27.20 -25.43 14.95
CA LEU A 104 -26.70 -26.78 14.69
C LEU A 104 -26.02 -27.40 15.93
N ASN A 105 -25.33 -26.57 16.71
CA ASN A 105 -24.70 -27.04 17.95
C ASN A 105 -25.73 -27.38 19.03
N PHE A 106 -26.79 -26.59 19.13
CA PHE A 106 -27.89 -26.86 20.05
C PHE A 106 -28.62 -28.16 19.66
N GLU A 107 -29.02 -28.32 18.38
CA GLU A 107 -29.67 -29.54 17.88
C GLU A 107 -28.79 -30.77 18.08
N PHE A 108 -27.49 -30.67 17.79
CA PHE A 108 -26.53 -31.75 18.01
C PHE A 108 -26.48 -32.18 19.49
N ASN A 109 -26.45 -31.22 20.39
CA ASN A 109 -26.42 -31.52 21.84
C ASN A 109 -27.73 -32.13 22.31
N GLN A 110 -28.88 -31.66 21.86
CA GLN A 110 -30.18 -32.24 22.14
C GLN A 110 -30.26 -33.71 21.66
N LEU A 111 -29.89 -33.93 20.40
CA LEU A 111 -29.95 -35.28 19.82
C LEU A 111 -29.00 -36.26 20.51
N ASN A 112 -27.83 -35.81 20.93
CA ASN A 112 -26.90 -36.62 21.74
C ASN A 112 -27.52 -37.03 23.06
N LYS A 113 -28.18 -36.10 23.81
CA LYS A 113 -28.88 -36.40 25.07
C LYS A 113 -30.01 -37.42 24.80
N GLN A 114 -30.81 -37.21 23.77
CA GLN A 114 -31.88 -38.13 23.41
C GLN A 114 -31.32 -39.53 23.12
N ILE A 115 -30.25 -39.65 22.35
CA ILE A 115 -29.62 -40.96 22.10
C ILE A 115 -29.12 -41.62 23.40
N GLU A 116 -28.56 -40.83 24.30
CA GLU A 116 -28.11 -41.35 25.60
C GLU A 116 -29.27 -41.89 26.42
N GLU A 117 -30.37 -41.18 26.51
CA GLU A 117 -31.61 -41.59 27.21
C GLU A 117 -32.21 -42.84 26.58
N GLU A 118 -32.31 -42.87 25.25
CA GLU A 118 -32.84 -44.01 24.53
C GLU A 118 -31.96 -45.25 24.66
N ASN A 119 -30.66 -45.11 24.68
CA ASN A 119 -29.75 -46.22 24.95
C ASN A 119 -29.89 -46.74 26.39
N LYS A 120 -30.10 -45.87 27.38
CA LYS A 120 -30.37 -46.29 28.77
C LYS A 120 -31.70 -47.09 28.84
N HIS A 121 -32.74 -46.62 28.17
CA HIS A 121 -34.01 -47.29 28.09
C HIS A 121 -33.88 -48.65 27.38
N PHE A 122 -33.22 -48.69 26.24
CA PHE A 122 -32.95 -49.92 25.48
C PHE A 122 -32.24 -50.97 26.31
N LYS A 123 -31.23 -50.57 27.08
CA LYS A 123 -30.52 -51.52 28.01
C LYS A 123 -31.44 -52.14 29.06
N LYS A 124 -32.38 -51.32 29.61
CA LYS A 124 -33.35 -51.82 30.58
C LYS A 124 -34.34 -52.83 29.95
N LEU A 125 -34.84 -52.51 28.73
CA LEU A 125 -35.72 -53.40 28.01
C LEU A 125 -35.01 -54.71 27.64
N LYS A 126 -33.78 -54.68 27.26
CA LYS A 126 -32.97 -55.84 26.91
C LYS A 126 -32.78 -56.75 28.14
N ALA A 127 -32.43 -56.18 29.30
CA ALA A 127 -32.30 -56.98 30.55
C ALA A 127 -33.61 -57.67 30.96
N LEU A 128 -34.75 -56.93 30.87
CA LEU A 128 -36.05 -57.51 31.15
C LEU A 128 -36.47 -58.62 30.16
N ASN A 129 -36.05 -58.59 28.91
CA ASN A 129 -36.28 -59.66 27.93
C ASN A 129 -35.41 -60.88 28.25
N GLU A 130 -34.14 -60.69 28.70
CA GLU A 130 -33.22 -61.78 29.01
C GLU A 130 -33.65 -62.53 30.29
N ASP A 131 -34.13 -61.81 31.32
CA ASP A 131 -34.51 -62.39 32.60
C ASP A 131 -35.83 -63.23 32.53
N ASN A 132 -36.89 -62.71 31.89
CA ASN A 132 -38.21 -63.33 31.97
C ASN A 132 -38.94 -63.47 30.63
N LYS A 133 -38.37 -63.07 29.52
CA LYS A 133 -39.04 -62.99 28.17
C LYS A 133 -40.36 -62.25 28.17
N ASN A 134 -40.58 -61.35 29.11
CA ASN A 134 -41.82 -60.58 29.25
C ASN A 134 -42.00 -59.48 28.19
N ILE A 135 -40.92 -59.22 27.38
CA ILE A 135 -40.92 -58.25 26.31
C ILE A 135 -40.71 -59.00 25.02
N ALA A 136 -41.54 -58.73 24.02
CA ALA A 136 -41.40 -59.35 22.68
C ALA A 136 -40.09 -58.87 21.99
N ASP A 137 -39.39 -59.78 21.29
CA ASP A 137 -38.18 -59.49 20.52
C ASP A 137 -38.42 -58.40 19.45
N SER A 138 -39.65 -58.32 18.91
CA SER A 138 -40.03 -57.27 17.97
C SER A 138 -39.94 -55.87 18.56
N VAL A 139 -40.23 -55.69 19.85
CA VAL A 139 -40.10 -54.39 20.55
C VAL A 139 -38.64 -54.00 20.69
N ILE A 140 -37.78 -54.94 21.05
CA ILE A 140 -36.34 -54.74 21.12
C ILE A 140 -35.79 -54.35 19.77
N HIS A 141 -36.14 -55.06 18.74
CA HIS A 141 -35.70 -54.77 17.34
C HIS A 141 -36.20 -53.41 16.86
N SER A 142 -37.46 -53.08 17.10
CA SER A 142 -38.02 -51.75 16.76
C SER A 142 -37.25 -50.61 17.45
N LYS A 143 -36.95 -50.79 18.74
CA LYS A 143 -36.18 -49.81 19.51
C LYS A 143 -34.75 -49.60 19.01
N GLU A 144 -34.12 -50.71 18.59
CA GLU A 144 -32.79 -50.65 18.00
C GLU A 144 -32.80 -49.87 16.66
N ILE A 145 -33.81 -50.11 15.81
CA ILE A 145 -34.00 -49.36 14.57
C ILE A 145 -34.15 -47.85 14.87
N ASP A 146 -34.95 -47.49 15.85
CA ASP A 146 -35.15 -46.07 16.21
C ASP A 146 -33.90 -45.40 16.72
N ILE A 147 -33.12 -46.07 17.55
CA ILE A 147 -31.80 -45.57 18.01
C ILE A 147 -30.86 -45.40 16.82
N ASN A 148 -30.86 -46.33 15.86
CA ASN A 148 -30.04 -46.24 14.69
C ASN A 148 -30.45 -45.06 13.76
N LYS A 149 -31.76 -44.77 13.65
CA LYS A 149 -32.26 -43.57 12.95
C LYS A 149 -31.74 -42.30 13.63
N LEU A 150 -31.78 -42.18 14.96
CA LEU A 150 -31.29 -41.06 15.74
C LEU A 150 -29.76 -40.89 15.52
N LYS A 151 -28.99 -41.98 15.57
CA LYS A 151 -27.53 -41.96 15.28
C LYS A 151 -27.23 -41.49 13.86
N ASN A 152 -28.02 -41.90 12.87
CA ASN A 152 -27.88 -41.44 11.50
C ASN A 152 -28.15 -39.92 11.37
N ASN A 153 -29.21 -39.42 12.02
CA ASN A 153 -29.50 -37.99 12.11
C ASN A 153 -28.36 -37.22 12.77
N LEU A 154 -27.77 -37.75 13.85
CA LEU A 154 -26.60 -37.15 14.49
C LEU A 154 -25.41 -37.06 13.55
N LYS A 155 -25.16 -38.09 12.73
CA LYS A 155 -24.12 -38.10 11.71
C LYS A 155 -24.35 -37.01 10.67
N ILE A 156 -25.61 -36.81 10.24
CA ILE A 156 -25.99 -35.75 9.31
C ILE A 156 -25.71 -34.38 9.93
N LEU A 157 -26.14 -34.12 11.17
CA LEU A 157 -25.87 -32.86 11.86
C LEU A 157 -24.38 -32.58 12.03
N LYS A 158 -23.59 -33.62 12.36
CA LYS A 158 -22.12 -33.50 12.44
C LYS A 158 -21.51 -33.08 11.11
N ASN A 159 -21.98 -33.65 10.00
CA ASN A 159 -21.54 -33.31 8.67
C ASN A 159 -21.94 -31.88 8.30
N ASN A 160 -23.18 -31.47 8.59
CA ASN A 160 -23.65 -30.12 8.32
C ASN A 160 -22.82 -29.07 9.11
N LYS A 161 -22.53 -29.36 10.38
CA LYS A 161 -21.65 -28.51 11.21
C LYS A 161 -20.25 -28.38 10.64
N ARG A 162 -19.67 -29.51 10.17
CA ARG A 162 -18.34 -29.51 9.53
C ARG A 162 -18.34 -28.70 8.23
N ASN A 163 -19.37 -28.91 7.39
CA ASN A 163 -19.49 -28.19 6.13
C ASN A 163 -19.62 -26.68 6.34
N LEU A 164 -20.43 -26.26 7.33
CA LEU A 164 -20.53 -24.84 7.68
C LEU A 164 -19.19 -24.25 8.11
N LEU A 165 -18.43 -24.96 8.94
CA LEU A 165 -17.09 -24.53 9.37
C LEU A 165 -16.09 -24.46 8.22
N ASN A 166 -16.18 -25.37 7.24
CA ASN A 166 -15.33 -25.33 6.05
C ASN A 166 -15.66 -24.12 5.15
N ILE A 167 -16.96 -23.77 5.02
CA ILE A 167 -17.38 -22.57 4.30
C ILE A 167 -16.79 -21.32 4.97
N VAL A 168 -16.92 -21.22 6.29
CA VAL A 168 -16.38 -20.07 7.04
C VAL A 168 -14.86 -19.99 6.90
N GLU A 169 -14.16 -21.12 6.93
CA GLU A 169 -12.72 -21.16 6.75
C GLU A 169 -12.32 -20.68 5.35
N HIS A 170 -13.05 -21.12 4.32
CA HIS A 170 -12.80 -20.74 2.94
C HIS A 170 -13.08 -19.23 2.69
N GLU A 171 -14.15 -18.70 3.23
CA GLU A 171 -14.57 -17.32 3.00
C GLU A 171 -13.89 -16.31 3.92
N TRP A 172 -13.67 -16.69 5.18
CA TRP A 172 -13.21 -15.78 6.23
C TRP A 172 -11.84 -16.16 6.83
N GLY A 173 -11.41 -17.40 6.68
CA GLY A 173 -10.16 -17.91 7.23
C GLY A 173 -10.31 -18.63 8.56
N ASP A 174 -9.22 -19.30 8.96
CA ASP A 174 -9.17 -20.17 10.15
C ASP A 174 -9.45 -19.41 11.47
N VAL A 175 -9.04 -18.14 11.57
CA VAL A 175 -9.27 -17.33 12.78
C VAL A 175 -10.77 -17.18 13.06
N PHE A 176 -11.59 -16.95 12.03
CA PHE A 176 -13.04 -16.82 12.16
C PHE A 176 -13.73 -18.16 12.38
N LYS A 177 -13.24 -19.25 11.79
CA LYS A 177 -13.66 -20.61 12.13
C LYS A 177 -13.44 -20.90 13.63
N LYS A 178 -12.26 -20.56 14.17
CA LYS A 178 -11.96 -20.70 15.59
C LYS A 178 -12.85 -19.83 16.47
N LEU A 179 -13.20 -18.63 16.01
CA LEU A 179 -14.16 -17.74 16.69
C LEU A 179 -15.51 -18.40 16.86
N LEU A 180 -16.04 -19.09 15.84
CA LEU A 180 -17.34 -19.79 15.93
C LEU A 180 -17.29 -20.98 16.87
N ILE A 181 -16.19 -21.72 16.91
CA ILE A 181 -16.04 -22.90 17.77
C ILE A 181 -15.87 -22.50 19.25
N ASN A 182 -15.02 -21.51 19.53
CA ASN A 182 -14.66 -21.08 20.87
C ASN A 182 -14.67 -19.55 21.00
N PRO A 183 -15.84 -18.89 21.01
CA PRO A 183 -15.93 -17.43 20.96
C PRO A 183 -15.22 -16.74 22.12
N ASN A 184 -15.25 -17.33 23.32
CA ASN A 184 -14.66 -16.73 24.53
C ASN A 184 -13.12 -16.79 24.56
N LYS A 185 -12.51 -17.70 23.79
CA LYS A 185 -11.04 -17.86 23.71
C LYS A 185 -10.45 -17.16 22.50
N SER A 186 -11.27 -16.63 21.61
CA SER A 186 -10.81 -15.94 20.40
C SER A 186 -10.36 -14.52 20.71
N PRO A 187 -9.27 -14.03 20.08
CA PRO A 187 -8.90 -12.61 20.12
C PRO A 187 -10.00 -11.70 19.57
N LEU A 188 -10.93 -12.27 18.78
CA LEU A 188 -12.06 -11.57 18.18
C LEU A 188 -13.34 -11.61 19.02
N LYS A 189 -13.29 -11.96 20.31
CA LYS A 189 -14.49 -12.06 21.17
C LYS A 189 -15.38 -10.81 21.11
N ASN A 190 -14.79 -9.65 20.92
CA ASN A 190 -15.48 -8.36 20.89
C ASN A 190 -15.87 -7.90 19.47
N ILE A 191 -15.64 -8.70 18.43
CA ILE A 191 -15.90 -8.30 17.04
C ILE A 191 -17.36 -7.92 16.78
N PHE A 192 -18.28 -8.47 17.55
CA PHE A 192 -19.71 -8.21 17.42
C PHE A 192 -20.19 -7.04 18.29
N ASN A 193 -19.29 -6.39 19.04
CA ASN A 193 -19.61 -5.18 19.79
C ASN A 193 -19.81 -4.00 18.84
N SER A 194 -20.66 -3.08 19.22
CA SER A 194 -21.01 -1.93 18.37
C SER A 194 -19.85 -0.99 18.10
N ASP A 195 -18.85 -0.97 18.97
CA ASP A 195 -17.64 -0.14 18.89
C ASP A 195 -16.48 -0.81 18.16
N ALA A 196 -16.59 -2.09 17.85
CA ALA A 196 -15.59 -2.82 17.08
C ALA A 196 -15.89 -2.73 15.57
N ARG A 197 -14.85 -2.51 14.77
CA ARG A 197 -14.93 -2.49 13.31
C ARG A 197 -13.91 -3.43 12.70
N LEU A 198 -14.40 -4.40 11.94
CA LEU A 198 -13.54 -5.26 11.13
C LEU A 198 -13.25 -4.55 9.80
N LEU A 199 -11.97 -4.47 9.48
CA LEU A 199 -11.48 -3.81 8.29
C LEU A 199 -10.85 -4.85 7.35
N LYS A 200 -11.09 -4.74 6.06
CA LYS A 200 -10.33 -5.47 5.04
C LYS A 200 -9.46 -4.47 4.31
N ILE A 201 -8.14 -4.65 4.45
CA ILE A 201 -7.14 -3.73 3.92
C ILE A 201 -6.28 -4.49 2.92
N THR A 202 -6.16 -3.93 1.71
CA THR A 202 -5.34 -4.50 0.64
C THR A 202 -4.03 -3.74 0.55
N ILE A 203 -2.93 -4.46 0.66
CA ILE A 203 -1.57 -3.96 0.57
C ILE A 203 -0.99 -4.45 -0.76
N THR A 204 -0.42 -3.54 -1.54
CA THR A 204 0.16 -3.88 -2.84
C THR A 204 1.44 -4.71 -2.69
N ASN A 205 1.74 -5.57 -3.67
CA ASN A 205 2.83 -6.54 -3.58
C ASN A 205 4.22 -5.92 -3.36
N ASP A 206 4.45 -4.70 -3.85
CA ASP A 206 5.75 -4.03 -3.72
C ASP A 206 6.06 -3.60 -2.28
N GLN A 207 5.01 -3.46 -1.46
CA GLN A 207 5.11 -3.01 -0.07
C GLN A 207 5.27 -4.17 0.93
N ILE A 208 4.85 -5.39 0.54
CA ILE A 208 4.79 -6.56 1.45
C ILE A 208 6.15 -7.28 1.58
N LYS A 209 7.14 -6.93 0.76
CA LYS A 209 8.40 -7.72 0.64
C LYS A 209 9.14 -7.96 1.95
N LYS A 210 8.82 -7.27 3.05
CA LYS A 210 9.58 -7.37 4.29
C LYS A 210 8.79 -7.78 5.54
N SER A 211 7.61 -7.25 5.81
CA SER A 211 6.75 -7.70 6.93
C SER A 211 5.33 -7.13 6.82
N ILE A 212 4.35 -7.89 7.32
CA ILE A 212 2.98 -7.42 7.46
C ILE A 212 2.89 -6.53 8.70
N PRO A 213 2.37 -5.28 8.60
CA PRO A 213 2.23 -4.41 9.76
C PRO A 213 1.27 -5.01 10.78
N LEU A 214 1.70 -5.14 12.04
CA LEU A 214 0.84 -5.62 13.11
C LEU A 214 -0.18 -4.56 13.55
N GLU A 215 0.12 -3.29 13.29
CA GLU A 215 -0.71 -2.15 13.65
C GLU A 215 -0.76 -1.14 12.50
N LEU A 216 -1.96 -0.62 12.23
CA LEU A 216 -2.20 0.40 11.21
C LEU A 216 -2.91 1.60 11.84
N GLU A 217 -2.55 2.80 11.40
CA GLU A 217 -3.34 3.99 11.61
C GLU A 217 -4.33 4.12 10.44
N VAL A 218 -5.63 4.09 10.74
CA VAL A 218 -6.72 4.08 9.76
C VAL A 218 -7.62 5.29 9.93
N PHE A 219 -8.19 5.80 8.82
CA PHE A 219 -9.16 6.88 8.82
C PHE A 219 -10.13 6.75 7.64
N SER A 220 -11.33 7.28 7.83
CA SER A 220 -12.31 7.35 6.74
C SER A 220 -11.91 8.43 5.72
N LEU A 221 -12.13 8.14 4.44
CA LEU A 221 -11.93 9.14 3.38
C LEU A 221 -12.80 10.40 3.58
N ASN A 222 -13.96 10.24 4.21
CA ASN A 222 -14.88 11.35 4.50
C ASN A 222 -14.47 12.17 5.73
N GLN A 223 -13.58 11.64 6.58
CA GLN A 223 -13.12 12.30 7.81
C GLN A 223 -11.62 12.04 8.05
N PRO A 224 -10.74 12.60 7.24
CA PRO A 224 -9.30 12.31 7.30
C PRO A 224 -8.61 12.80 8.58
N GLY A 225 -9.26 13.71 9.32
CA GLY A 225 -8.73 14.22 10.59
C GLY A 225 -8.91 13.30 11.80
N ILE A 226 -9.80 12.29 11.70
CA ILE A 226 -10.07 11.34 12.79
C ILE A 226 -9.38 10.03 12.48
N LYS A 227 -8.38 9.68 13.28
CA LYS A 227 -7.55 8.48 13.10
C LYS A 227 -7.84 7.45 14.18
N PHE A 228 -7.84 6.19 13.80
CA PHE A 228 -8.03 5.05 14.68
C PHE A 228 -6.87 4.07 14.50
N THR A 229 -6.54 3.36 15.57
CA THR A 229 -5.60 2.25 15.52
C THR A 229 -6.33 0.96 15.17
N ALA A 230 -5.82 0.22 14.20
CA ALA A 230 -6.32 -1.09 13.80
C ALA A 230 -5.23 -2.15 13.94
N ASN A 231 -5.55 -3.25 14.63
CA ASN A 231 -4.64 -4.34 14.91
C ASN A 231 -4.83 -5.49 13.92
N PHE A 232 -3.73 -6.09 13.48
CA PHE A 232 -3.72 -7.22 12.57
C PHE A 232 -4.43 -8.44 13.18
N ILE A 233 -5.22 -9.12 12.35
CA ILE A 233 -5.93 -10.34 12.74
C ILE A 233 -5.41 -11.54 11.92
N SER A 234 -5.51 -11.47 10.61
CA SER A 234 -5.09 -12.54 9.71
C SER A 234 -5.04 -12.07 8.25
N GLU A 235 -4.44 -12.87 7.40
CA GLU A 235 -4.64 -12.76 5.95
C GLU A 235 -6.10 -13.08 5.59
N ALA A 236 -6.67 -12.35 4.64
CA ALA A 236 -8.01 -12.59 4.12
C ALA A 236 -7.92 -13.62 2.98
N PRO A 237 -8.68 -14.74 3.04
CA PRO A 237 -8.64 -15.75 1.97
C PRO A 237 -9.07 -15.22 0.61
N ILE A 238 -9.99 -14.26 0.61
CA ILE A 238 -10.50 -13.62 -0.61
C ILE A 238 -9.87 -12.24 -0.73
N GLY A 239 -9.19 -11.98 -1.85
CA GLY A 239 -8.61 -10.68 -2.18
C GLY A 239 -9.66 -9.60 -2.44
N ASP A 240 -9.20 -8.39 -2.70
CA ASP A 240 -10.05 -7.31 -3.21
C ASP A 240 -10.13 -7.42 -4.74
N LEU A 241 -11.33 -7.22 -5.30
CA LEU A 241 -11.55 -7.31 -6.76
C LEU A 241 -11.02 -6.07 -7.51
N ASN A 242 -10.91 -4.93 -6.82
CA ASN A 242 -10.57 -3.65 -7.43
C ASN A 242 -9.12 -3.24 -7.19
N ILE A 243 -8.47 -3.84 -6.19
CA ILE A 243 -7.11 -3.47 -5.78
C ILE A 243 -6.21 -4.68 -5.89
N GLN A 244 -5.18 -4.58 -6.72
CA GLN A 244 -4.21 -5.65 -6.90
C GLN A 244 -3.27 -5.72 -5.70
N GLY A 245 -3.26 -6.86 -4.99
CA GLY A 245 -2.44 -7.06 -3.80
C GLY A 245 -2.99 -8.17 -2.90
N LYS A 246 -2.39 -8.31 -1.73
CA LYS A 246 -2.88 -9.20 -0.68
C LYS A 246 -3.78 -8.45 0.28
N SER A 247 -4.90 -9.06 0.63
CA SER A 247 -5.85 -8.50 1.59
C SER A 247 -5.66 -9.09 2.97
N TYR A 248 -5.83 -8.26 3.98
CA TYR A 248 -5.67 -8.62 5.38
C TYR A 248 -6.83 -8.09 6.21
N TYR A 249 -7.17 -8.82 7.26
CA TYR A 249 -8.14 -8.37 8.25
C TYR A 249 -7.45 -7.66 9.40
N TYR A 250 -8.01 -6.50 9.77
CA TYR A 250 -7.61 -5.71 10.92
C TYR A 250 -8.84 -5.39 11.78
N LEU A 251 -8.65 -5.24 13.07
CA LEU A 251 -9.69 -4.89 14.03
C LEU A 251 -9.40 -3.51 14.64
N ALA A 252 -10.29 -2.56 14.41
CA ALA A 252 -10.30 -1.28 15.09
C ALA A 252 -11.31 -1.31 16.23
N LEU A 253 -10.83 -1.12 17.47
CA LEU A 253 -11.67 -1.00 18.66
C LEU A 253 -11.95 0.48 18.96
N ASN A 254 -13.05 0.76 19.64
CA ASN A 254 -13.48 2.10 20.02
C ASN A 254 -13.53 3.07 18.82
N SER A 255 -13.98 2.55 17.66
CA SER A 255 -14.06 3.32 16.44
C SER A 255 -15.52 3.49 16.00
N ASN A 256 -15.83 4.70 15.53
CA ASN A 256 -17.12 5.05 14.94
C ASN A 256 -17.11 5.04 13.41
N LEU A 257 -16.17 4.31 12.81
CA LEU A 257 -16.11 4.13 11.36
C LEU A 257 -17.44 3.55 10.85
N MET A 258 -17.96 4.12 9.77
CA MET A 258 -19.20 3.64 9.17
C MET A 258 -18.98 2.32 8.45
N ILE A 259 -19.91 1.36 8.63
CA ILE A 259 -19.90 0.08 7.91
C ILE A 259 -19.99 0.35 6.39
N ASP A 260 -19.32 -0.46 5.60
CA ASP A 260 -19.19 -0.34 4.13
C ASP A 260 -18.49 0.95 3.66
N SER A 261 -17.95 1.78 4.58
CA SER A 261 -17.16 2.94 4.19
C SER A 261 -15.76 2.57 3.71
N LYS A 262 -15.27 3.33 2.71
CA LYS A 262 -13.87 3.23 2.27
C LYS A 262 -12.95 3.89 3.28
N ILE A 263 -11.81 3.27 3.51
CA ILE A 263 -10.79 3.75 4.43
C ILE A 263 -9.43 3.80 3.76
N ASN A 264 -8.62 4.75 4.21
CA ASN A 264 -7.18 4.75 3.98
C ASN A 264 -6.48 4.32 5.26
N SER A 265 -5.34 3.68 5.10
CA SER A 265 -4.50 3.29 6.22
C SER A 265 -3.04 3.62 5.94
N PHE A 266 -2.32 3.93 7.01
CA PHE A 266 -0.88 4.10 7.00
C PHE A 266 -0.24 3.09 7.93
N ALA A 267 0.76 2.40 7.43
CA ALA A 267 1.58 1.49 8.21
C ALA A 267 2.93 2.13 8.52
N LYS A 268 3.34 2.06 9.77
CA LYS A 268 4.75 2.23 10.14
C LYS A 268 5.38 0.84 10.16
N LEU A 269 6.24 0.54 9.20
CA LEU A 269 6.99 -0.71 9.25
C LEU A 269 8.16 -0.54 10.23
N THR A 270 8.14 -1.28 11.33
CA THR A 270 9.30 -1.47 12.20
C THR A 270 10.14 -2.60 11.62
N GLU A 271 11.30 -2.28 11.06
CA GLU A 271 12.26 -3.31 10.67
C GLU A 271 13.15 -3.66 11.86
N GLU A 272 13.08 -4.89 12.32
CA GLU A 272 13.95 -5.42 13.40
C GLU A 272 15.42 -5.60 13.00
N ASN A 273 15.75 -5.48 11.69
CA ASN A 273 17.13 -5.54 11.15
C ASN A 273 17.34 -4.35 10.20
N ALA A 274 17.26 -3.13 10.74
CA ALA A 274 17.42 -1.93 9.93
C ALA A 274 18.86 -1.73 9.49
N THR A 275 19.16 -1.95 8.21
CA THR A 275 20.22 -1.24 7.53
C THR A 275 20.02 0.26 7.75
N GLU A 276 21.13 0.99 8.01
CA GLU A 276 21.01 2.44 8.21
C GLU A 276 20.37 3.08 7.00
N LYS A 277 19.23 3.73 7.22
CA LYS A 277 18.47 4.45 6.19
C LYS A 277 18.67 5.94 6.35
N PHE A 278 18.72 6.63 5.22
CA PHE A 278 18.97 8.08 5.17
C PHE A 278 17.82 8.79 4.47
N PHE A 279 17.47 9.97 4.97
CA PHE A 279 16.48 10.82 4.34
C PHE A 279 17.16 11.76 3.34
N ILE A 280 16.66 11.80 2.12
CA ILE A 280 17.10 12.68 1.05
C ILE A 280 15.92 13.56 0.65
N PRO A 281 16.03 14.90 0.74
CA PRO A 281 15.00 15.80 0.26
C PRO A 281 14.73 15.59 -1.24
N GLY A 282 13.49 15.77 -1.67
CA GLY A 282 13.13 15.62 -3.10
C GLY A 282 13.89 16.59 -4.02
N SER A 283 14.25 17.78 -3.52
CA SER A 283 15.06 18.78 -4.24
C SER A 283 16.51 18.36 -4.50
N ALA A 284 17.04 17.39 -3.74
CA ALA A 284 18.39 16.86 -3.91
C ALA A 284 18.48 15.78 -5.01
N ILE A 285 17.32 15.19 -5.40
CA ILE A 285 17.27 14.07 -6.34
C ILE A 285 17.13 14.58 -7.77
N ILE A 286 17.96 14.00 -8.63
CA ILE A 286 17.92 14.24 -10.06
C ILE A 286 17.54 12.95 -10.77
N TRP A 287 16.60 13.03 -11.67
CA TRP A 287 16.24 11.91 -12.54
C TRP A 287 16.92 12.08 -13.89
N ASN A 288 17.78 11.13 -14.24
CA ASN A 288 18.47 11.12 -15.53
C ASN A 288 18.47 9.69 -16.08
N ASN A 289 18.00 9.53 -17.32
CA ASN A 289 17.87 8.24 -18.02
C ASN A 289 17.14 7.17 -17.20
N GLY A 290 16.07 7.54 -16.45
CA GLY A 290 15.29 6.63 -15.62
C GLY A 290 15.96 6.20 -14.32
N GLN A 291 17.14 6.73 -14.02
CA GLN A 291 17.88 6.48 -12.77
C GLN A 291 17.86 7.72 -11.87
N ALA A 292 17.71 7.52 -10.58
CA ALA A 292 17.83 8.58 -9.58
C ALA A 292 19.29 8.80 -9.16
N TRP A 293 19.69 10.06 -9.01
CA TRP A 293 21.03 10.49 -8.67
C TRP A 293 21.02 11.59 -7.63
N ILE A 294 22.11 11.66 -6.86
CA ILE A 294 22.44 12.80 -5.99
C ILE A 294 23.84 13.28 -6.31
N TYR A 295 24.16 14.52 -5.93
CA TYR A 295 25.55 15.00 -5.87
C TYR A 295 26.02 14.98 -4.43
N LYS A 296 27.14 14.30 -4.18
CA LYS A 296 27.85 14.34 -2.90
C LYS A 296 29.06 15.27 -2.98
N GLU A 297 29.37 15.98 -1.92
CA GLU A 297 30.62 16.69 -1.80
C GLU A 297 31.71 15.70 -1.35
N THR A 298 32.76 15.54 -2.15
CA THR A 298 33.89 14.63 -1.87
C THR A 298 35.02 15.33 -1.13
N LYS A 299 35.30 16.57 -1.55
CA LYS A 299 36.15 17.55 -0.89
C LYS A 299 35.47 18.91 -0.98
N LYS A 300 35.93 19.88 -0.24
CA LYS A 300 35.37 21.22 -0.27
C LYS A 300 35.22 21.71 -1.72
N ASN A 301 33.95 21.98 -2.14
CA ASN A 301 33.59 22.47 -3.47
C ASN A 301 33.84 21.47 -4.63
N GLU A 302 34.04 20.21 -4.34
CA GLU A 302 34.17 19.14 -5.32
C GLU A 302 32.95 18.21 -5.22
N PHE A 303 32.20 18.11 -6.30
CA PHE A 303 30.94 17.36 -6.35
C PHE A 303 31.05 16.15 -7.27
N LEU A 304 30.62 15.00 -6.76
CA LEU A 304 30.56 13.75 -7.52
C LEU A 304 29.15 13.22 -7.56
N ARG A 305 28.67 12.89 -8.75
CA ARG A 305 27.36 12.29 -8.94
C ARG A 305 27.35 10.84 -8.46
N GLN A 306 26.37 10.47 -7.65
CA GLN A 306 26.18 9.13 -7.11
C GLN A 306 24.77 8.61 -7.41
N ALA A 307 24.67 7.41 -8.00
CA ALA A 307 23.41 6.74 -8.24
C ALA A 307 22.78 6.28 -6.93
N ILE A 308 21.47 6.40 -6.83
CA ILE A 308 20.67 5.91 -5.72
C ILE A 308 19.84 4.73 -6.18
N PHE A 309 19.82 3.69 -5.37
CA PHE A 309 19.02 2.49 -5.54
C PHE A 309 18.19 2.25 -4.28
N ASN A 310 17.14 1.44 -4.37
CA ASN A 310 16.30 1.04 -3.23
C ASN A 310 15.75 2.26 -2.45
N MET A 311 15.08 3.15 -3.16
CA MET A 311 14.52 4.37 -2.59
C MET A 311 13.02 4.18 -2.34
N GLU A 312 12.54 4.70 -1.20
CA GLU A 312 11.14 4.66 -0.78
C GLU A 312 10.63 6.10 -0.63
N GLU A 313 9.53 6.42 -1.32
CA GLU A 313 8.96 7.76 -1.26
C GLU A 313 8.33 8.04 0.11
N VAL A 314 8.59 9.20 0.65
CA VAL A 314 8.00 9.70 1.90
C VAL A 314 7.60 11.15 1.73
N LYS A 315 6.84 11.68 2.69
CA LYS A 315 6.50 13.10 2.66
C LYS A 315 7.76 13.95 2.58
N ASP A 316 7.84 14.82 1.58
CA ASP A 316 8.91 15.81 1.33
C ASP A 316 10.25 15.24 0.85
N GLY A 317 10.32 13.94 0.46
CA GLY A 317 11.56 13.36 -0.05
C GLY A 317 11.55 11.83 -0.11
N TRP A 318 12.73 11.25 0.06
CA TRP A 318 12.95 9.82 -0.11
C TRP A 318 13.79 9.25 1.02
N ILE A 319 13.48 8.01 1.41
CA ILE A 319 14.32 7.20 2.29
C ILE A 319 15.16 6.29 1.39
N VAL A 320 16.47 6.31 1.61
CA VAL A 320 17.44 5.61 0.78
C VAL A 320 18.33 4.73 1.64
N GLU A 321 18.66 3.57 1.14
CA GLU A 321 19.64 2.65 1.68
C GLU A 321 20.88 2.67 0.78
N PHE A 322 22.06 3.00 1.34
CA PHE A 322 23.31 2.96 0.60
C PHE A 322 23.96 1.59 0.72
N LYS A 323 24.39 1.02 -0.41
CA LYS A 323 25.12 -0.25 -0.43
C LYS A 323 26.53 -0.12 0.11
N ASN A 324 27.12 1.07 -0.08
CA ASN A 324 28.44 1.46 0.38
C ASN A 324 28.29 2.54 1.46
N GLU A 325 29.41 3.06 1.93
CA GLU A 325 29.45 4.14 2.90
C GLU A 325 28.61 5.34 2.45
N PRO A 326 27.67 5.83 3.28
CA PRO A 326 26.82 6.97 2.94
C PRO A 326 27.67 8.25 2.79
N PRO A 327 27.31 9.17 1.89
CA PRO A 327 27.99 10.44 1.80
C PRO A 327 27.77 11.27 3.07
N GLU A 328 28.78 12.01 3.52
CA GLU A 328 28.65 12.92 4.66
C GLU A 328 27.81 14.14 4.28
N LEU A 329 28.10 14.74 3.11
CA LEU A 329 27.49 15.96 2.61
C LEU A 329 26.85 15.72 1.23
N ILE A 330 25.64 16.25 1.05
CA ILE A 330 24.91 16.18 -0.22
C ILE A 330 24.41 17.57 -0.63
N VAL A 331 24.29 17.77 -1.92
CA VAL A 331 23.66 18.96 -2.48
C VAL A 331 22.14 18.82 -2.34
N THR A 332 21.54 19.68 -1.53
CA THR A 332 20.08 19.67 -1.28
C THR A 332 19.31 20.64 -2.16
N ASN A 333 19.98 21.64 -2.74
CA ASN A 333 19.42 22.56 -3.71
C ASN A 333 20.45 22.90 -4.80
N GLY A 334 19.99 23.11 -6.03
CA GLY A 334 20.88 23.42 -7.17
C GLY A 334 21.55 22.19 -7.82
N ALA A 335 21.15 20.97 -7.45
CA ALA A 335 21.68 19.74 -8.04
C ALA A 335 21.49 19.66 -9.57
N GLN A 336 20.41 20.24 -10.10
CA GLN A 336 20.15 20.31 -11.54
C GLN A 336 21.17 21.20 -12.29
N LEU A 337 21.69 22.23 -11.61
CA LEU A 337 22.75 23.07 -12.18
C LEU A 337 24.06 22.30 -12.33
N LEU A 338 24.41 21.49 -11.33
CA LEU A 338 25.58 20.62 -11.42
C LEU A 338 25.48 19.64 -12.59
N LEU A 339 24.29 19.07 -12.81
CA LEU A 339 24.05 18.20 -13.96
C LEU A 339 24.26 18.95 -15.28
N SER A 340 23.77 20.18 -15.37
CA SER A 340 23.93 21.01 -16.57
C SER A 340 25.40 21.33 -16.84
N GLU A 341 26.17 21.63 -15.79
CA GLU A 341 27.61 21.90 -15.92
C GLU A 341 28.38 20.64 -16.33
N GLU A 342 28.02 19.47 -15.77
CA GLU A 342 28.62 18.18 -16.16
C GLU A 342 28.45 17.93 -17.69
N TYR A 343 27.26 18.18 -18.21
CA TYR A 343 27.00 18.00 -19.66
C TYR A 343 27.68 19.04 -20.56
N LYS A 344 27.83 20.29 -20.10
CA LYS A 344 28.58 21.29 -20.85
C LYS A 344 30.03 20.87 -21.13
N HIS A 345 30.67 20.26 -20.16
CA HIS A 345 32.05 19.78 -20.32
C HIS A 345 32.15 18.58 -21.25
N LEU A 346 31.17 17.68 -21.22
CA LEU A 346 31.12 16.55 -22.16
C LEU A 346 30.99 17.02 -23.60
N ILE A 347 30.17 18.05 -23.86
CA ILE A 347 29.97 18.62 -25.21
C ILE A 347 31.21 19.37 -25.69
N LYS A 348 31.98 20.04 -24.79
CA LYS A 348 33.22 20.72 -25.19
C LYS A 348 34.32 19.74 -25.62
N ASN A 349 34.47 18.62 -24.91
CA ASN A 349 35.47 17.60 -25.22
C ASN A 349 35.22 16.87 -26.55
N GLU A 350 33.93 16.74 -26.98
CA GLU A 350 33.60 16.13 -28.29
C GLU A 350 33.89 17.05 -29.48
N ASN A 351 34.09 18.35 -29.28
CA ASN A 351 34.35 19.32 -30.34
C ASN A 351 35.84 19.72 -30.46
N GLU A 352 36.73 19.16 -29.64
CA GLU A 352 38.17 19.44 -29.63
C GLU A 352 39.04 18.29 -30.22
N ASP A 353 38.42 17.22 -30.76
CA ASP A 353 39.11 16.11 -31.46
C ASP A 353 39.08 16.32 -33.00
#